data_2845c2b1f88eb731ab8af2cb7befed1e
#
_entry.id   2845c2b1f88eb731ab8af2cb7befed1e
#
_cell.length_a   1.000
_cell.length_b   1.000
_cell.length_c   1.000
_cell.angle_alpha   90.00
_cell.angle_beta   90.00
_cell.angle_gamma   90.00
#
_symmetry.space_group_name_H-M   'P 1'
#
loop_
_entity.id
_entity.type
_entity.pdbx_description
1 polymer ?
#
loop_
_entity_poly.entity_id
_entity_poly.type
_entity_poly.pdbx_seq_one_letter_code
_entity_poly.pdbx_strand_id
1 'polypeptide(L)'
;VGSVNATQNVTEDLTDVLEYADLNQNGGGTFDANSHVLSWGDVALKPGEKASYSFVVTLKSTIPTMARGQSDPSSYDCIMLNAFGNTVKIDVACTAPKIVEQTIEELPSTGPGENMLFAGVVGSIVTFFYTRSRQLGKEVRLIRKDFNMGTI
;
A
#
# COMPACT_ATOMS: atom_id res chain seq x y z
N VAL A 1 30.66 -0.61 27.43
CA VAL A 1 31.40 -1.53 28.30
C VAL A 1 30.76 -1.41 29.68
N GLY A 2 30.16 -2.51 30.17
CA GLY A 2 29.48 -2.52 31.46
C GLY A 2 30.45 -2.55 32.63
N SER A 3 30.02 -2.07 33.82
CA SER A 3 30.77 -2.08 35.07
C SER A 3 30.40 -3.26 35.99
N VAL A 4 29.44 -4.08 35.58
CA VAL A 4 28.93 -5.24 36.33
C VAL A 4 28.92 -6.49 35.46
N ASN A 5 28.87 -7.68 36.08
CA ASN A 5 28.63 -8.91 35.35
C ASN A 5 27.23 -8.86 34.70
N ALA A 6 27.13 -9.30 33.48
CA ALA A 6 25.86 -9.37 32.75
C ALA A 6 25.76 -10.73 32.03
N THR A 7 24.54 -11.25 31.95
CA THR A 7 24.22 -12.38 31.07
C THR A 7 23.26 -11.85 29.98
N GLN A 8 23.62 -12.07 28.75
CA GLN A 8 22.86 -11.59 27.59
C GLN A 8 22.51 -12.80 26.71
N ASN A 9 21.23 -12.96 26.39
CA ASN A 9 20.83 -13.87 25.32
C ASN A 9 21.16 -13.21 23.98
N VAL A 10 21.94 -13.89 23.16
CA VAL A 10 22.41 -13.35 21.87
C VAL A 10 21.68 -14.05 20.75
N THR A 11 20.79 -13.32 20.12
CA THR A 11 19.98 -13.77 18.99
C THR A 11 20.02 -12.75 17.86
N GLU A 12 19.90 -13.23 16.63
CA GLU A 12 19.88 -12.44 15.41
C GLU A 12 18.70 -12.90 14.54
N ASP A 13 17.86 -11.97 14.12
CA ASP A 13 16.79 -12.22 13.16
C ASP A 13 17.36 -12.07 11.74
N LEU A 14 17.38 -13.17 11.00
CA LEU A 14 17.90 -13.21 9.64
C LEU A 14 16.80 -13.17 8.58
N THR A 15 15.55 -12.84 8.93
CA THR A 15 14.42 -12.87 8.00
C THR A 15 14.73 -12.09 6.74
N ASP A 16 15.14 -10.85 6.87
CA ASP A 16 15.43 -9.96 5.75
C ASP A 16 16.72 -10.38 5.00
N VAL A 17 17.74 -10.83 5.74
CA VAL A 17 19.00 -11.33 5.15
C VAL A 17 18.75 -12.54 4.26
N LEU A 18 17.88 -13.47 4.70
CA LEU A 18 17.59 -14.72 3.99
C LEU A 18 16.68 -14.55 2.77
N GLU A 19 16.07 -13.38 2.59
CA GLU A 19 15.45 -13.04 1.30
C GLU A 19 16.48 -13.04 0.18
N TYR A 20 17.64 -12.44 0.42
CA TYR A 20 18.68 -12.20 -0.57
C TYR A 20 19.84 -13.17 -0.53
N ALA A 21 20.01 -13.89 0.57
CA ALA A 21 21.16 -14.74 0.80
C ALA A 21 20.81 -16.09 1.44
N ASP A 22 21.70 -17.04 1.34
CA ASP A 22 21.63 -18.34 2.01
C ASP A 22 22.65 -18.38 3.15
N LEU A 23 22.26 -18.90 4.31
CA LEU A 23 23.16 -19.06 5.46
C LEU A 23 24.11 -20.23 5.23
N ASN A 24 25.41 -19.95 5.18
CA ASN A 24 26.45 -20.95 4.96
C ASN A 24 27.11 -21.42 6.26
N GLN A 25 27.35 -20.45 7.17
CA GLN A 25 27.98 -20.74 8.45
C GLN A 25 27.27 -19.98 9.55
N ASN A 26 26.87 -20.69 10.59
CA ASN A 26 26.15 -20.15 11.73
C ASN A 26 27.04 -19.62 12.87
N GLY A 27 28.38 -19.65 12.69
CA GLY A 27 29.33 -19.13 13.67
C GLY A 27 29.22 -19.74 15.05
N GLY A 28 28.86 -21.04 15.13
CA GLY A 28 28.63 -21.74 16.37
C GLY A 28 27.29 -21.53 17.04
N GLY A 29 26.39 -20.76 16.43
CA GLY A 29 24.98 -20.58 16.86
C GLY A 29 24.10 -21.73 16.37
N THR A 30 22.86 -21.74 16.85
CA THR A 30 21.78 -22.63 16.40
C THR A 30 20.81 -21.82 15.55
N PHE A 31 20.58 -22.28 14.34
CA PHE A 31 19.62 -21.60 13.43
C PHE A 31 18.27 -22.35 13.45
N ASP A 32 17.20 -21.59 13.69
CA ASP A 32 15.82 -22.06 13.56
C ASP A 32 15.25 -21.61 12.21
N ALA A 33 15.00 -22.56 11.32
CA ALA A 33 14.47 -22.30 9.98
C ALA A 33 13.01 -21.83 9.96
N ASN A 34 12.23 -22.02 11.03
CA ASN A 34 10.83 -21.58 11.08
C ASN A 34 10.71 -20.10 11.47
N SER A 35 11.55 -19.68 12.42
CA SER A 35 11.56 -18.30 12.90
C SER A 35 12.62 -17.43 12.23
N HIS A 36 13.50 -18.02 11.42
CA HIS A 36 14.68 -17.39 10.81
C HIS A 36 15.64 -16.76 11.83
N VAL A 37 15.62 -17.25 13.08
CA VAL A 37 16.46 -16.72 14.15
C VAL A 37 17.72 -17.58 14.33
N LEU A 38 18.87 -16.91 14.37
CA LEU A 38 20.15 -17.48 14.74
C LEU A 38 20.44 -17.14 16.21
N SER A 39 20.68 -18.16 17.06
CA SER A 39 20.88 -18.01 18.50
C SER A 39 22.19 -18.57 18.93
N TRP A 40 22.98 -17.83 19.71
CA TRP A 40 24.17 -18.30 20.41
C TRP A 40 23.91 -18.58 21.90
N GLY A 41 22.67 -18.39 22.34
CA GLY A 41 22.23 -18.61 23.72
C GLY A 41 22.70 -17.54 24.68
N ASP A 42 22.76 -17.92 25.95
CA ASP A 42 23.11 -16.99 27.03
C ASP A 42 24.63 -16.85 27.15
N VAL A 43 25.11 -15.63 27.06
CA VAL A 43 26.52 -15.26 27.15
C VAL A 43 26.77 -14.48 28.42
N ALA A 44 27.60 -15.01 29.31
CA ALA A 44 28.01 -14.32 30.52
C ALA A 44 29.25 -13.45 30.26
N LEU A 45 29.16 -12.17 30.53
CA LEU A 45 30.23 -11.21 30.36
C LEU A 45 30.62 -10.58 31.69
N LYS A 46 31.94 -10.49 31.93
CA LYS A 46 32.52 -9.76 33.07
C LYS A 46 32.65 -8.26 32.73
N PRO A 47 32.86 -7.41 33.76
CA PRO A 47 33.13 -6.01 33.50
C PRO A 47 34.30 -5.79 32.52
N GLY A 48 34.05 -5.03 31.48
CA GLY A 48 35.04 -4.75 30.42
C GLY A 48 35.20 -5.84 29.36
N GLU A 49 34.59 -7.01 29.54
CA GLU A 49 34.66 -8.10 28.56
C GLU A 49 33.79 -7.82 27.35
N LYS A 50 34.22 -8.35 26.19
CA LYS A 50 33.50 -8.25 24.92
C LYS A 50 33.38 -9.64 24.32
N ALA A 51 32.20 -9.96 23.78
CA ALA A 51 32.00 -11.12 22.91
C ALA A 51 31.74 -10.66 21.49
N SER A 52 32.14 -11.42 20.51
CA SER A 52 31.92 -11.18 19.11
C SER A 52 31.44 -12.47 18.45
N TYR A 53 30.36 -12.36 17.70
CA TYR A 53 29.77 -13.46 16.95
C TYR A 53 29.74 -13.07 15.48
N SER A 54 29.86 -14.06 14.61
CA SER A 54 29.80 -13.84 13.17
C SER A 54 29.11 -15.01 12.50
N PHE A 55 28.41 -14.72 11.42
CA PHE A 55 27.86 -15.73 10.52
C PHE A 55 28.27 -15.38 9.09
N VAL A 56 28.17 -16.37 8.19
CA VAL A 56 28.52 -16.19 6.78
C VAL A 56 27.32 -16.55 5.93
N VAL A 57 26.98 -15.64 5.02
CA VAL A 57 25.92 -15.84 4.03
C VAL A 57 26.49 -15.70 2.62
N THR A 58 25.83 -16.33 1.65
CA THR A 58 26.13 -16.17 0.23
C THR A 58 24.92 -15.61 -0.48
N LEU A 59 25.10 -14.54 -1.23
CA LEU A 59 24.02 -13.95 -2.02
C LEU A 59 23.45 -14.97 -3.02
N LYS A 60 22.14 -15.01 -3.14
CA LYS A 60 21.44 -15.84 -4.11
C LYS A 60 21.77 -15.38 -5.52
N SER A 61 21.97 -16.33 -6.43
CA SER A 61 22.25 -16.03 -7.85
C SER A 61 21.04 -15.43 -8.58
N THR A 62 19.86 -15.67 -8.05
CA THR A 62 18.59 -15.15 -8.60
C THR A 62 17.76 -14.64 -7.45
N ILE A 63 17.47 -13.34 -7.49
CA ILE A 63 16.64 -12.67 -6.49
C ILE A 63 15.28 -12.43 -7.12
N PRO A 64 14.17 -12.90 -6.53
CA PRO A 64 12.84 -12.60 -7.00
C PRO A 64 12.61 -11.09 -7.00
N THR A 65 11.92 -10.59 -8.00
CA THR A 65 11.51 -9.17 -8.05
C THR A 65 10.04 -9.05 -7.71
N MET A 66 9.72 -8.20 -6.75
CA MET A 66 8.33 -7.85 -6.43
C MET A 66 7.89 -6.57 -7.14
N ALA A 67 6.58 -6.41 -7.29
CA ALA A 67 6.02 -5.18 -7.83
C ALA A 67 6.31 -4.00 -6.88
N ARG A 68 6.68 -2.84 -7.45
CA ARG A 68 6.90 -1.62 -6.68
C ARG A 68 5.65 -1.25 -5.88
N GLY A 69 5.85 -0.96 -4.60
CA GLY A 69 4.78 -0.49 -3.70
C GLY A 69 4.13 -1.57 -2.84
N GLN A 70 4.56 -2.82 -2.94
CA GLN A 70 4.25 -3.82 -1.93
C GLN A 70 5.38 -3.80 -0.89
N SER A 71 5.16 -3.05 0.16
CA SER A 71 6.08 -2.98 1.29
C SER A 71 5.51 -3.83 2.42
N ASP A 72 6.05 -5.03 2.58
CA ASP A 72 5.92 -5.80 3.79
C ASP A 72 7.33 -6.22 4.30
N PRO A 73 7.47 -6.67 5.55
CA PRO A 73 8.76 -7.07 6.12
C PRO A 73 9.46 -8.23 5.38
N SER A 74 8.75 -8.93 4.51
CA SER A 74 9.23 -10.01 3.66
C SER A 74 9.27 -9.62 2.18
N SER A 75 9.38 -8.33 1.87
CA SER A 75 9.39 -7.85 0.49
C SER A 75 10.81 -7.70 -0.05
N TYR A 76 11.04 -8.24 -1.24
CA TYR A 76 12.30 -8.07 -1.97
C TYR A 76 12.44 -6.63 -2.48
N ASP A 77 12.67 -5.70 -1.56
CA ASP A 77 12.78 -4.27 -1.85
C ASP A 77 14.18 -3.84 -2.33
N CYS A 78 15.08 -4.82 -2.52
CA CYS A 78 16.48 -4.66 -2.90
C CYS A 78 17.34 -3.98 -1.82
N ILE A 79 16.89 -4.04 -0.59
CA ILE A 79 17.58 -3.55 0.57
C ILE A 79 17.66 -4.69 1.59
N MET A 80 18.86 -5.10 1.95
CA MET A 80 19.06 -6.09 3.00
C MET A 80 19.41 -5.36 4.29
N LEU A 81 18.58 -5.52 5.31
CA LEU A 81 18.77 -4.94 6.64
C LEU A 81 19.26 -6.03 7.61
N ASN A 82 20.24 -5.68 8.39
CA ASN A 82 20.65 -6.50 9.53
C ASN A 82 20.71 -5.60 10.77
N ALA A 83 20.02 -5.97 11.82
CA ALA A 83 19.84 -5.14 13.02
C ALA A 83 20.34 -5.88 14.28
N PHE A 84 21.63 -5.88 14.50
CA PHE A 84 22.24 -6.36 15.73
C PHE A 84 22.89 -5.23 16.51
N GLY A 85 22.10 -4.61 17.40
CA GLY A 85 22.52 -3.41 18.13
C GLY A 85 22.57 -2.15 17.26
N ASN A 86 23.22 -2.21 16.11
CA ASN A 86 23.17 -1.21 15.05
C ASN A 86 22.53 -1.80 13.81
N THR A 87 21.75 -1.01 13.10
CA THR A 87 21.20 -1.43 11.80
C THR A 87 22.23 -1.20 10.71
N VAL A 88 22.57 -2.26 9.98
CA VAL A 88 23.39 -2.20 8.78
C VAL A 88 22.48 -2.37 7.57
N LYS A 89 22.56 -1.41 6.66
CA LYS A 89 21.81 -1.43 5.40
C LYS A 89 22.77 -1.79 4.26
N ILE A 90 22.39 -2.78 3.46
CA ILE A 90 23.15 -3.22 2.29
C ILE A 90 22.22 -3.13 1.07
N ASP A 91 22.61 -2.32 0.09
CA ASP A 91 21.88 -2.25 -1.16
C ASP A 91 22.23 -3.46 -2.03
N VAL A 92 21.21 -4.25 -2.38
CA VAL A 92 21.33 -5.45 -3.20
C VAL A 92 21.04 -5.12 -4.65
N ALA A 93 21.92 -5.56 -5.56
CA ALA A 93 21.71 -5.40 -7.00
C ALA A 93 20.61 -6.34 -7.49
N CYS A 94 19.37 -5.86 -7.50
CA CYS A 94 18.23 -6.56 -8.07
C CYS A 94 18.10 -6.22 -9.56
N THR A 95 17.59 -7.18 -10.35
CA THR A 95 17.03 -6.87 -11.68
C THR A 95 15.89 -5.87 -11.50
N ALA A 96 15.86 -4.82 -12.32
CA ALA A 96 14.87 -3.75 -12.21
C ALA A 96 13.46 -4.32 -11.97
N PRO A 97 12.73 -3.84 -10.96
CA PRO A 97 11.41 -4.35 -10.65
C PRO A 97 10.55 -4.23 -11.90
N LYS A 98 9.91 -5.33 -12.30
CA LYS A 98 8.95 -5.32 -13.39
C LYS A 98 7.88 -4.30 -13.01
N ILE A 99 7.83 -3.18 -13.70
CA ILE A 99 6.72 -2.25 -13.55
C ILE A 99 5.50 -3.03 -14.03
N VAL A 100 4.71 -3.53 -13.10
CA VAL A 100 3.35 -3.95 -13.42
C VAL A 100 2.66 -2.62 -13.72
N GLU A 101 2.51 -2.29 -15.01
CA GLU A 101 1.49 -1.35 -15.40
C GLU A 101 0.22 -1.89 -14.77
N GLN A 102 -0.23 -1.24 -13.68
CA GLN A 102 -1.61 -1.38 -13.30
C GLN A 102 -2.37 -0.89 -14.53
N THR A 103 -2.89 -1.83 -15.30
CA THR A 103 -4.01 -1.53 -16.18
C THR A 103 -4.99 -0.83 -15.26
N ILE A 104 -5.11 0.47 -15.45
CA ILE A 104 -6.15 1.26 -14.81
C ILE A 104 -7.42 0.60 -15.33
N GLU A 105 -8.02 -0.29 -14.53
CA GLU A 105 -9.35 -0.80 -14.81
C GLU A 105 -10.20 0.46 -14.91
N GLU A 106 -10.55 0.73 -16.17
CA GLU A 106 -11.52 1.69 -16.64
C GLU A 106 -11.79 2.86 -15.67
N LEU A 107 -11.28 4.02 -16.05
CA LEU A 107 -11.94 5.26 -15.59
C LEU A 107 -13.46 5.00 -15.63
N PRO A 108 -14.20 5.27 -14.53
CA PRO A 108 -15.65 5.21 -14.57
C PRO A 108 -16.07 5.96 -15.83
N SER A 109 -16.84 5.29 -16.70
CA SER A 109 -17.19 5.82 -18.00
C SER A 109 -18.07 7.06 -17.81
N THR A 110 -17.44 8.18 -17.56
CA THR A 110 -18.04 9.50 -17.69
C THR A 110 -18.03 9.86 -19.17
N GLY A 111 -18.48 8.90 -19.97
CA GLY A 111 -18.61 9.08 -21.41
C GLY A 111 -19.70 10.12 -21.69
N PRO A 112 -19.64 10.82 -22.82
CA PRO A 112 -20.65 11.82 -23.22
C PRO A 112 -22.08 11.26 -23.24
N GLY A 113 -22.27 9.94 -23.25
CA GLY A 113 -23.57 9.29 -23.25
C GLY A 113 -24.38 9.48 -21.98
N GLU A 114 -23.80 9.36 -20.79
CA GLU A 114 -24.52 9.52 -19.53
C GLU A 114 -24.91 10.99 -19.28
N ASN A 115 -24.01 11.90 -19.62
CA ASN A 115 -24.30 13.33 -19.55
C ASN A 115 -25.38 13.75 -20.55
N MET A 116 -25.45 13.11 -21.73
CA MET A 116 -26.47 13.34 -22.73
C MET A 116 -27.86 12.87 -22.26
N LEU A 117 -27.91 11.72 -21.59
CA LEU A 117 -29.15 11.20 -21.03
C LEU A 117 -29.68 12.06 -19.91
N PHE A 118 -28.80 12.52 -19.01
CA PHE A 118 -29.15 13.45 -17.94
C PHE A 118 -29.63 14.81 -18.50
N ALA A 119 -28.92 15.36 -19.48
CA ALA A 119 -29.30 16.60 -20.14
C ALA A 119 -30.68 16.47 -20.87
N GLY A 120 -30.95 15.33 -21.49
CA GLY A 120 -32.22 15.03 -22.11
C GLY A 120 -33.39 14.99 -21.12
N VAL A 121 -33.20 14.34 -19.96
CA VAL A 121 -34.21 14.30 -18.90
C VAL A 121 -34.50 15.70 -18.34
N VAL A 122 -33.45 16.44 -17.99
CA VAL A 122 -33.61 17.81 -17.47
C VAL A 122 -34.28 18.73 -18.49
N GLY A 123 -33.85 18.65 -19.75
CA GLY A 123 -34.47 19.42 -20.86
C GLY A 123 -35.96 19.11 -21.05
N SER A 124 -36.34 17.85 -20.94
CA SER A 124 -37.75 17.41 -21.03
C SER A 124 -38.59 17.98 -19.90
N ILE A 125 -38.08 17.93 -18.67
CA ILE A 125 -38.76 18.48 -17.49
C ILE A 125 -38.95 20.00 -17.63
N VAL A 126 -37.91 20.71 -18.01
CA VAL A 126 -38.01 22.20 -18.22
C VAL A 126 -39.01 22.52 -19.31
N THR A 127 -38.98 21.81 -20.41
CA THR A 127 -39.92 22.02 -21.52
C THR A 127 -41.37 21.74 -21.09
N PHE A 128 -41.58 20.67 -20.33
CA PHE A 128 -42.90 20.36 -19.79
C PHE A 128 -43.44 21.46 -18.88
N PHE A 129 -42.65 21.91 -17.92
CA PHE A 129 -43.10 23.00 -17.04
C PHE A 129 -43.30 24.32 -17.77
N TYR A 130 -42.49 24.65 -18.77
CA TYR A 130 -42.63 25.83 -19.59
C TYR A 130 -43.94 25.81 -20.39
N THR A 131 -44.24 24.71 -21.06
CA THR A 131 -45.49 24.55 -21.84
C THR A 131 -46.69 24.58 -20.94
N ARG A 132 -46.65 23.90 -19.78
CA ARG A 132 -47.74 23.88 -18.80
C ARG A 132 -48.00 25.28 -18.22
N SER A 133 -46.94 26.01 -17.89
CA SER A 133 -47.08 27.42 -17.44
C SER A 133 -47.75 28.31 -18.45
N ARG A 134 -47.43 28.17 -19.74
CA ARG A 134 -48.09 28.95 -20.83
C ARG A 134 -49.55 28.55 -20.98
N GLN A 135 -49.91 27.29 -20.81
CA GLN A 135 -51.32 26.85 -20.87
C GLN A 135 -52.11 27.43 -19.71
N LEU A 136 -51.60 27.32 -18.48
CA LEU A 136 -52.24 27.93 -17.29
C LEU A 136 -52.43 29.45 -17.44
N GLY A 137 -51.43 30.15 -18.00
CA GLY A 137 -51.57 31.59 -18.28
C GLY A 137 -52.67 31.93 -19.27
N LYS A 138 -52.96 31.05 -20.25
CA LYS A 138 -54.08 31.21 -21.16
C LYS A 138 -55.41 30.94 -20.46
N GLU A 139 -55.50 29.89 -19.68
CA GLU A 139 -56.70 29.54 -18.91
C GLU A 139 -57.07 30.63 -17.92
N VAL A 140 -56.11 31.18 -17.18
CA VAL A 140 -56.32 32.30 -16.27
C VAL A 140 -56.85 33.55 -17.01
N ARG A 141 -56.32 33.83 -18.21
CA ARG A 141 -56.81 34.96 -19.03
C ARG A 141 -58.25 34.74 -19.51
N LEU A 142 -58.63 33.54 -19.89
CA LEU A 142 -60.00 33.19 -20.30
C LEU A 142 -60.97 33.32 -19.12
N ILE A 143 -60.65 32.79 -17.98
CA ILE A 143 -61.42 32.86 -16.75
C ILE A 143 -61.65 34.39 -16.36
N ARG A 144 -60.55 35.13 -16.41
CA ARG A 144 -60.64 36.58 -16.11
C ARG A 144 -61.53 37.37 -17.11
N LYS A 145 -61.47 36.93 -18.36
CA LYS A 145 -62.34 37.56 -19.40
C LYS A 145 -63.82 37.21 -19.19
N ASP A 146 -64.07 35.92 -18.88
CA ASP A 146 -65.48 35.49 -18.62
C ASP A 146 -65.99 36.06 -17.34
N PHE A 147 -65.19 36.22 -16.30
CA PHE A 147 -65.58 36.88 -15.06
C PHE A 147 -65.91 38.37 -15.30
N ASN A 148 -65.14 39.09 -16.13
CA ASN A 148 -65.38 40.47 -16.43
C ASN A 148 -66.59 40.67 -17.37
N MET A 149 -66.99 39.67 -18.14
CA MET A 149 -68.20 39.73 -18.99
C MET A 149 -69.47 39.32 -18.26
N GLY A 150 -69.39 38.63 -17.14
CA GLY A 150 -70.52 38.20 -16.33
C GLY A 150 -71.00 39.22 -15.28
N THR A 151 -70.36 40.38 -15.21
CA THR A 151 -70.69 41.41 -14.25
C THR A 151 -71.46 42.53 -15.02
N ILE A 152 -72.65 42.22 -15.52
CA ILE A 152 -73.68 43.17 -15.89
C ILE A 152 -74.99 42.78 -15.22
#